data_1421659d9eccb2fe8055cfcbb52c65f7
#
_entry.id   1421659d9eccb2fe8055cfcbb52c65f7
#
_cell.length_a   1.000
_cell.length_b   1.000
_cell.length_c   1.000
_cell.angle_alpha   90.00
_cell.angle_beta   90.00
_cell.angle_gamma   90.00
#
_symmetry.space_group_name_H-M   'P 1'
#
loop_
_entity.id
_entity.type
_entity.pdbx_description
1 polymer ?
#
loop_
_entity_poly.entity_id
_entity_poly.type
_entity_poly.pdbx_seq_one_letter_code
_entity_poly.pdbx_strand_id
1 'polypeptide(L)'
;MIRKIHGVLPHLLFLVLVFLILQPSVEGTKSYTAFLIIVIAVEAALLANRKKKAAIDIGIIVFAALILWEYITAKVGVKDAMLYPAPENVFNIFVTDYEKILEGVGSSLRLMGLAFAPSLFFGVGLGLIVGLSDRLSSTVMPIVRVISPIPPIIYSPYAVALLPSFRAAFIFVITMTIFWSIFMNMVLSVRQIDRKIMDSARTLNLNQSSMILHVLLPYSLPGIINSVSVSVSTSFLVLTAAEMTGATSGLG
;
A
#
# COMPACT_ATOMS: atom_id res chain seq x y z
N MET A 1 2.95 33.35 -27.70
CA MET A 1 2.34 32.26 -28.51
C MET A 1 2.46 30.90 -27.78
N ILE A 2 3.61 30.45 -27.37
CA ILE A 2 3.87 29.16 -26.66
C ILE A 2 2.99 28.96 -25.41
N ARG A 3 2.78 30.01 -24.61
CA ARG A 3 2.00 29.94 -23.34
C ARG A 3 0.50 29.73 -23.54
N LYS A 4 -0.07 30.14 -24.71
CA LYS A 4 -1.47 29.88 -25.06
C LYS A 4 -1.66 28.45 -25.58
N ILE A 5 -0.69 27.93 -26.35
CA ILE A 5 -0.71 26.55 -26.86
C ILE A 5 -0.65 25.55 -25.73
N HIS A 6 0.19 25.82 -24.71
CA HIS A 6 0.33 24.95 -23.52
C HIS A 6 -0.98 24.78 -22.75
N GLY A 7 -1.79 25.86 -22.63
CA GLY A 7 -3.08 25.78 -21.94
C GLY A 7 -4.18 25.04 -22.72
N VAL A 8 -4.05 24.92 -24.04
CA VAL A 8 -5.04 24.25 -24.91
C VAL A 8 -4.67 22.78 -25.15
N LEU A 9 -3.40 22.43 -25.01
CA LEU A 9 -2.86 21.10 -25.33
C LEU A 9 -3.60 19.94 -24.63
N PRO A 10 -3.89 19.96 -23.30
CA PRO A 10 -4.59 18.85 -22.66
C PRO A 10 -6.01 18.65 -23.24
N HIS A 11 -6.71 19.73 -23.60
CA HIS A 11 -8.05 19.63 -24.19
C HIS A 11 -8.02 19.04 -25.61
N LEU A 12 -6.95 19.31 -26.36
CA LEU A 12 -6.73 18.64 -27.66
C LEU A 12 -6.43 17.15 -27.47
N LEU A 13 -5.59 16.80 -26.51
CA LEU A 13 -5.33 15.40 -26.17
C LEU A 13 -6.59 14.68 -25.70
N PHE A 14 -7.43 15.33 -24.88
CA PHE A 14 -8.75 14.81 -24.52
C PHE A 14 -9.59 14.46 -25.75
N LEU A 15 -9.70 15.37 -26.73
CA LEU A 15 -10.46 15.12 -27.93
C LEU A 15 -9.89 13.96 -28.75
N VAL A 16 -8.57 13.87 -28.87
CA VAL A 16 -7.88 12.73 -29.51
C VAL A 16 -8.21 11.43 -28.81
N LEU A 17 -8.15 11.41 -27.47
CA LEU A 17 -8.48 10.23 -26.69
C LEU A 17 -9.95 9.80 -26.88
N VAL A 18 -10.88 10.74 -26.80
CA VAL A 18 -12.31 10.45 -27.06
C VAL A 18 -12.52 9.89 -28.45
N PHE A 19 -11.86 10.48 -29.47
CA PHE A 19 -11.91 9.96 -30.82
C PHE A 19 -11.39 8.52 -30.92
N LEU A 20 -10.28 8.20 -30.26
CA LEU A 20 -9.74 6.83 -30.21
C LEU A 20 -10.71 5.86 -29.52
N ILE A 21 -11.29 6.23 -28.37
CA ILE A 21 -12.26 5.39 -27.65
C ILE A 21 -13.46 5.03 -28.51
N LEU A 22 -13.95 5.97 -29.31
CA LEU A 22 -15.12 5.76 -30.17
C LEU A 22 -14.84 4.92 -31.44
N GLN A 23 -13.57 4.71 -31.78
CA GLN A 23 -13.18 3.84 -32.89
C GLN A 23 -13.28 2.37 -32.49
N PRO A 24 -13.58 1.46 -33.42
CA PRO A 24 -13.62 0.04 -33.12
C PRO A 24 -12.24 -0.46 -32.61
N SER A 25 -12.29 -1.28 -31.58
CA SER A 25 -11.12 -1.93 -31.00
C SER A 25 -10.85 -3.27 -31.71
N VAL A 26 -9.57 -3.65 -31.81
CA VAL A 26 -9.14 -4.92 -32.41
C VAL A 26 -9.66 -6.12 -31.61
N GLU A 27 -9.82 -5.98 -30.31
CA GLU A 27 -10.17 -7.07 -29.38
C GLU A 27 -11.63 -7.12 -28.92
N GLY A 28 -12.52 -6.34 -29.53
CA GLY A 28 -13.93 -6.34 -29.15
C GLY A 28 -14.17 -5.92 -27.70
N THR A 29 -14.27 -4.63 -27.47
CA THR A 29 -14.56 -4.07 -26.14
C THR A 29 -15.98 -4.37 -25.71
N LYS A 30 -16.16 -4.83 -24.45
CA LYS A 30 -17.49 -5.08 -23.88
C LYS A 30 -18.30 -3.79 -23.71
N SER A 31 -17.67 -2.71 -23.28
CA SER A 31 -18.27 -1.39 -23.12
C SER A 31 -17.20 -0.33 -22.86
N TYR A 32 -17.27 0.79 -23.55
CA TYR A 32 -16.37 1.94 -23.33
C TYR A 32 -16.98 3.01 -22.40
N THR A 33 -18.21 2.79 -21.92
CA THR A 33 -18.97 3.82 -21.19
C THR A 33 -18.27 4.24 -19.88
N ALA A 34 -17.78 3.27 -19.10
CA ALA A 34 -17.09 3.55 -17.84
C ALA A 34 -15.81 4.37 -18.07
N PHE A 35 -15.01 3.99 -19.05
CA PHE A 35 -13.78 4.70 -19.39
C PHE A 35 -14.07 6.11 -19.89
N LEU A 36 -15.07 6.27 -20.75
CA LEU A 36 -15.49 7.58 -21.27
C LEU A 36 -15.94 8.52 -20.14
N ILE A 37 -16.72 8.02 -19.17
CA ILE A 37 -17.15 8.81 -17.99
C ILE A 37 -15.95 9.30 -17.21
N ILE A 38 -14.95 8.44 -16.98
CA ILE A 38 -13.73 8.81 -16.23
C ILE A 38 -12.93 9.86 -17.00
N VAL A 39 -12.75 9.69 -18.30
CA VAL A 39 -12.04 10.65 -19.16
C VAL A 39 -12.73 12.02 -19.15
N ILE A 40 -14.07 12.04 -19.21
CA ILE A 40 -14.85 13.28 -19.10
C ILE A 40 -14.72 13.90 -17.71
N ALA A 41 -14.72 13.09 -16.64
CA ALA A 41 -14.55 13.59 -15.27
C ALA A 41 -13.16 14.22 -15.05
N VAL A 42 -12.10 13.62 -15.62
CA VAL A 42 -10.75 14.19 -15.59
C VAL A 42 -10.72 15.53 -16.33
N GLU A 43 -11.34 15.62 -17.52
CA GLU A 43 -11.42 16.88 -18.26
C GLU A 43 -12.20 17.96 -17.48
N ALA A 44 -13.33 17.61 -16.86
CA ALA A 44 -14.09 18.53 -16.02
C ALA A 44 -13.28 19.04 -14.83
N ALA A 45 -12.50 18.17 -14.18
CA ALA A 45 -11.60 18.55 -13.09
C ALA A 45 -10.48 19.49 -13.56
N LEU A 46 -9.95 19.27 -14.77
CA LEU A 46 -8.95 20.16 -15.39
C LEU A 46 -9.55 21.53 -15.71
N LEU A 47 -10.73 21.59 -16.27
CA LEU A 47 -11.45 22.83 -16.56
C LEU A 47 -11.71 23.64 -15.28
N ALA A 48 -12.09 22.96 -14.18
CA ALA A 48 -12.26 23.60 -12.88
C ALA A 48 -10.94 24.20 -12.33
N ASN A 49 -9.81 23.55 -12.62
CA ASN A 49 -8.48 23.94 -12.15
C ASN A 49 -7.60 24.62 -13.22
N ARG A 50 -8.17 25.07 -14.34
CA ARG A 50 -7.44 25.65 -15.50
C ARG A 50 -6.49 26.80 -15.19
N LYS A 51 -6.64 27.47 -14.04
CA LYS A 51 -5.75 28.54 -13.60
C LYS A 51 -4.43 28.03 -13.01
N LYS A 52 -4.36 26.76 -12.61
CA LYS A 52 -3.17 26.15 -12.00
C LYS A 52 -2.31 25.52 -13.09
N LYS A 53 -1.08 25.99 -13.25
CA LYS A 53 -0.13 25.44 -14.25
C LYS A 53 0.11 23.95 -14.03
N ALA A 54 0.29 23.52 -12.79
CA ALA A 54 0.49 22.13 -12.45
C ALA A 54 -0.69 21.23 -12.88
N ALA A 55 -1.92 21.72 -12.84
CA ALA A 55 -3.08 20.96 -13.33
C ALA A 55 -3.01 20.74 -14.83
N ILE A 56 -2.59 21.76 -15.59
CA ILE A 56 -2.39 21.66 -17.05
C ILE A 56 -1.31 20.63 -17.38
N ASP A 57 -0.16 20.70 -16.69
CA ASP A 57 0.97 19.78 -16.90
C ASP A 57 0.57 18.33 -16.57
N ILE A 58 -0.11 18.12 -15.45
CA ILE A 58 -0.65 16.80 -15.05
C ILE A 58 -1.64 16.30 -16.10
N GLY A 59 -2.54 17.16 -16.59
CA GLY A 59 -3.51 16.81 -17.63
C GLY A 59 -2.86 16.34 -18.93
N ILE A 60 -1.81 17.02 -19.37
CA ILE A 60 -1.04 16.61 -20.55
C ILE A 60 -0.45 15.21 -20.34
N ILE A 61 0.18 14.97 -19.18
CA ILE A 61 0.81 13.68 -18.88
C ILE A 61 -0.25 12.57 -18.82
N VAL A 62 -1.36 12.80 -18.12
CA VAL A 62 -2.44 11.81 -17.97
C VAL A 62 -3.06 11.46 -19.31
N PHE A 63 -3.47 12.46 -20.10
CA PHE A 63 -4.08 12.17 -21.41
C PHE A 63 -3.10 11.55 -22.38
N ALA A 64 -1.83 11.98 -22.40
CA ALA A 64 -0.81 11.34 -23.24
C ALA A 64 -0.58 9.87 -22.86
N ALA A 65 -0.53 9.57 -21.56
CA ALA A 65 -0.39 8.19 -21.08
C ALA A 65 -1.61 7.33 -21.43
N LEU A 66 -2.84 7.87 -21.29
CA LEU A 66 -4.08 7.17 -21.64
C LEU A 66 -4.18 6.95 -23.16
N ILE A 67 -3.79 7.92 -23.97
CA ILE A 67 -3.74 7.77 -25.45
C ILE A 67 -2.76 6.66 -25.82
N LEU A 68 -1.58 6.65 -25.22
CA LEU A 68 -0.56 5.63 -25.49
C LEU A 68 -1.07 4.25 -25.12
N TRP A 69 -1.68 4.10 -23.95
CA TRP A 69 -2.25 2.85 -23.47
C TRP A 69 -3.37 2.37 -24.41
N GLU A 70 -4.35 3.23 -24.70
CA GLU A 70 -5.45 2.94 -25.61
C GLU A 70 -4.94 2.55 -27.01
N TYR A 71 -4.00 3.32 -27.57
CA TYR A 71 -3.47 3.07 -28.88
C TYR A 71 -2.76 1.71 -28.97
N ILE A 72 -1.90 1.40 -28.03
CA ILE A 72 -1.14 0.14 -28.04
C ILE A 72 -2.04 -1.07 -27.84
N THR A 73 -2.95 -1.01 -26.87
CA THR A 73 -3.74 -2.19 -26.48
C THR A 73 -5.03 -2.36 -27.30
N ALA A 74 -5.76 -1.29 -27.57
CA ALA A 74 -7.04 -1.37 -28.23
C ALA A 74 -6.96 -1.23 -29.77
N LYS A 75 -5.95 -0.52 -30.31
CA LYS A 75 -5.89 -0.21 -31.77
C LYS A 75 -4.80 -1.00 -32.52
N VAL A 76 -3.60 -1.10 -31.93
CA VAL A 76 -2.54 -1.94 -32.51
C VAL A 76 -2.77 -3.41 -32.17
N GLY A 77 -3.31 -3.68 -30.99
CA GLY A 77 -3.47 -5.00 -30.43
C GLY A 77 -2.16 -5.56 -29.86
N VAL A 78 -2.26 -6.30 -28.78
CA VAL A 78 -1.14 -7.00 -28.15
C VAL A 78 -1.39 -8.50 -28.23
N LYS A 79 -0.30 -9.30 -28.26
CA LYS A 79 -0.40 -10.76 -28.40
C LYS A 79 -1.20 -11.42 -27.25
N ASP A 80 -1.25 -10.78 -26.09
CA ASP A 80 -1.92 -11.32 -24.92
C ASP A 80 -2.75 -10.23 -24.23
N ALA A 81 -4.02 -10.17 -24.58
CA ALA A 81 -4.99 -9.23 -24.02
C ALA A 81 -5.25 -9.45 -22.52
N MET A 82 -4.99 -10.65 -22.02
CA MET A 82 -5.14 -10.95 -20.59
C MET A 82 -4.06 -10.27 -19.75
N LEU A 83 -2.84 -10.18 -20.29
CA LEU A 83 -1.72 -9.50 -19.62
C LEU A 83 -1.73 -7.99 -19.85
N TYR A 84 -2.23 -7.55 -21.00
CA TYR A 84 -2.25 -6.14 -21.40
C TYR A 84 -3.66 -5.70 -21.84
N PRO A 85 -4.62 -5.67 -20.91
CA PRO A 85 -6.01 -5.34 -21.25
C PRO A 85 -6.14 -3.88 -21.70
N ALA A 86 -7.08 -3.63 -22.60
CA ALA A 86 -7.44 -2.28 -23.01
C ALA A 86 -8.07 -1.50 -21.84
N PRO A 87 -7.89 -0.15 -21.77
CA PRO A 87 -8.45 0.68 -20.73
C PRO A 87 -9.94 0.48 -20.52
N GLU A 88 -10.73 0.36 -21.59
CA GLU A 88 -12.17 0.16 -21.50
C GLU A 88 -12.52 -1.12 -20.71
N ASN A 89 -11.79 -2.20 -20.94
CA ASN A 89 -12.03 -3.47 -20.25
C ASN A 89 -11.66 -3.36 -18.75
N VAL A 90 -10.57 -2.66 -18.44
CA VAL A 90 -10.14 -2.43 -17.04
C VAL A 90 -11.16 -1.58 -16.28
N PHE A 91 -11.58 -0.45 -16.86
CA PHE A 91 -12.53 0.45 -16.19
C PHE A 91 -13.95 -0.13 -16.15
N ASN A 92 -14.31 -1.01 -17.09
CA ASN A 92 -15.60 -1.67 -17.07
C ASN A 92 -15.76 -2.66 -15.91
N ILE A 93 -14.67 -3.28 -15.43
CA ILE A 93 -14.67 -4.18 -14.26
C ILE A 93 -15.23 -3.46 -13.02
N PHE A 94 -14.90 -2.18 -12.83
CA PHE A 94 -15.42 -1.40 -11.68
C PHE A 94 -16.94 -1.22 -11.71
N VAL A 95 -17.58 -1.39 -12.87
CA VAL A 95 -19.04 -1.30 -13.02
C VAL A 95 -19.68 -2.68 -13.00
N THR A 96 -19.07 -3.66 -13.65
CA THR A 96 -19.65 -5.01 -13.77
C THR A 96 -19.42 -5.88 -12.55
N ASP A 97 -18.27 -5.74 -11.88
CA ASP A 97 -17.83 -6.59 -10.78
C ASP A 97 -17.67 -5.82 -9.46
N TYR A 98 -18.36 -4.68 -9.30
CA TYR A 98 -18.22 -3.83 -8.12
C TYR A 98 -18.50 -4.58 -6.80
N GLU A 99 -19.46 -5.51 -6.78
CA GLU A 99 -19.78 -6.32 -5.60
C GLU A 99 -18.60 -7.21 -5.21
N LYS A 100 -17.98 -7.90 -6.18
CA LYS A 100 -16.78 -8.73 -5.94
C LYS A 100 -15.60 -7.90 -5.46
N ILE A 101 -15.43 -6.69 -6.03
CA ILE A 101 -14.39 -5.77 -5.60
C ILE A 101 -14.62 -5.36 -4.14
N LEU A 102 -15.85 -5.01 -3.75
CA LEU A 102 -16.18 -4.65 -2.36
C LEU A 102 -15.98 -5.81 -1.39
N GLU A 103 -16.39 -7.02 -1.77
CA GLU A 103 -16.12 -8.24 -1.00
C GLU A 103 -14.60 -8.49 -0.86
N GLY A 104 -13.84 -8.34 -1.97
CA GLY A 104 -12.39 -8.44 -1.98
C GLY A 104 -11.74 -7.44 -1.04
N VAL A 105 -12.12 -6.16 -1.12
CA VAL A 105 -11.65 -5.10 -0.20
C VAL A 105 -11.95 -5.48 1.27
N GLY A 106 -13.17 -5.91 1.54
CA GLY A 106 -13.57 -6.33 2.88
C GLY A 106 -12.76 -7.53 3.40
N SER A 107 -12.51 -8.51 2.55
CA SER A 107 -11.67 -9.68 2.87
C SER A 107 -10.23 -9.27 3.18
N SER A 108 -9.62 -8.47 2.31
CA SER A 108 -8.24 -8.00 2.46
C SER A 108 -8.06 -7.12 3.71
N LEU A 109 -8.99 -6.21 3.99
CA LEU A 109 -8.97 -5.39 5.21
C LEU A 109 -9.11 -6.24 6.47
N ARG A 110 -9.95 -7.28 6.44
CA ARG A 110 -10.10 -8.21 7.55
C ARG A 110 -8.82 -9.00 7.82
N LEU A 111 -8.15 -9.49 6.77
CA LEU A 111 -6.86 -10.18 6.89
C LEU A 111 -5.79 -9.25 7.48
N MET A 112 -5.71 -8.03 6.99
CA MET A 112 -4.80 -7.02 7.55
C MET A 112 -5.09 -6.73 9.02
N GLY A 113 -6.35 -6.51 9.39
CA GLY A 113 -6.74 -6.28 10.79
C GLY A 113 -6.35 -7.43 11.71
N LEU A 114 -6.57 -8.69 11.27
CA LEU A 114 -6.16 -9.88 12.00
C LEU A 114 -4.64 -10.03 12.13
N ALA A 115 -3.86 -9.53 11.18
CA ALA A 115 -2.41 -9.54 11.23
C ALA A 115 -1.85 -8.38 12.09
N PHE A 116 -2.53 -7.24 12.10
CA PHE A 116 -2.12 -6.06 12.88
C PHE A 116 -2.14 -6.30 14.39
N ALA A 117 -3.21 -6.90 14.89
CA ALA A 117 -3.37 -7.10 16.33
C ALA A 117 -2.21 -7.90 16.96
N PRO A 118 -1.83 -9.10 16.48
CA PRO A 118 -0.68 -9.82 17.01
C PRO A 118 0.64 -9.09 16.75
N SER A 119 0.79 -8.39 15.62
CA SER A 119 2.01 -7.62 15.33
C SER A 119 2.24 -6.51 16.35
N LEU A 120 1.20 -5.75 16.69
CA LEU A 120 1.26 -4.72 17.71
C LEU A 120 1.55 -5.32 19.09
N PHE A 121 0.79 -6.34 19.48
CA PHE A 121 0.93 -6.95 20.79
C PHE A 121 2.33 -7.51 21.01
N PHE A 122 2.80 -8.37 20.11
CA PHE A 122 4.12 -8.98 20.23
C PHE A 122 5.25 -8.01 19.88
N GLY A 123 5.08 -7.14 18.90
CA GLY A 123 6.10 -6.15 18.49
C GLY A 123 6.40 -5.15 19.60
N VAL A 124 5.35 -4.58 20.20
CA VAL A 124 5.50 -3.65 21.32
C VAL A 124 5.98 -4.40 22.58
N GLY A 125 5.34 -5.51 22.93
CA GLY A 125 5.65 -6.25 24.15
C GLY A 125 7.09 -6.79 24.17
N LEU A 126 7.48 -7.53 23.14
CA LEU A 126 8.84 -8.07 23.02
C LEU A 126 9.88 -6.96 22.80
N GLY A 127 9.51 -5.92 22.03
CA GLY A 127 10.36 -4.75 21.84
C GLY A 127 10.68 -4.02 23.14
N LEU A 128 9.69 -3.86 24.02
CA LEU A 128 9.87 -3.32 25.37
C LEU A 128 10.83 -4.20 26.21
N ILE A 129 10.56 -5.50 26.27
CA ILE A 129 11.37 -6.44 27.05
C ILE A 129 12.84 -6.40 26.60
N VAL A 130 13.07 -6.46 25.29
CA VAL A 130 14.42 -6.42 24.71
C VAL A 130 15.05 -5.04 24.88
N GLY A 131 14.30 -3.96 24.71
CA GLY A 131 14.78 -2.59 24.84
C GLY A 131 15.21 -2.22 26.26
N LEU A 132 14.51 -2.75 27.27
CA LEU A 132 14.80 -2.50 28.69
C LEU A 132 16.04 -3.28 29.22
N SER A 133 16.48 -4.32 28.53
CA SER A 133 17.61 -5.16 28.96
C SER A 133 18.80 -5.03 28.02
N ASP A 134 19.92 -4.51 28.54
CA ASP A 134 21.15 -4.41 27.75
C ASP A 134 21.66 -5.77 27.28
N ARG A 135 21.52 -6.80 28.08
CA ARG A 135 21.93 -8.17 27.75
C ARG A 135 21.06 -8.73 26.61
N LEU A 136 19.74 -8.60 26.72
CA LEU A 136 18.83 -9.09 25.68
C LEU A 136 19.03 -8.31 24.37
N SER A 137 19.16 -7.00 24.45
CA SER A 137 19.37 -6.17 23.27
C SER A 137 20.67 -6.50 22.56
N SER A 138 21.79 -6.67 23.31
CA SER A 138 23.08 -7.03 22.71
C SER A 138 23.08 -8.41 22.04
N THR A 139 22.24 -9.33 22.52
CA THR A 139 22.12 -10.69 21.95
C THR A 139 21.10 -10.74 20.79
N VAL A 140 19.93 -10.15 20.97
CA VAL A 140 18.80 -10.28 20.03
C VAL A 140 18.95 -9.36 18.82
N MET A 141 19.41 -8.11 19.01
CA MET A 141 19.47 -7.13 17.93
C MET A 141 20.37 -7.52 16.74
N PRO A 142 21.55 -8.14 16.93
CA PRO A 142 22.34 -8.65 15.80
C PRO A 142 21.59 -9.68 14.97
N ILE A 143 20.85 -10.59 15.61
CA ILE A 143 20.04 -11.62 14.95
C ILE A 143 18.89 -10.96 14.16
N VAL A 144 18.17 -10.05 14.81
CA VAL A 144 17.05 -9.34 14.18
C VAL A 144 17.49 -8.53 12.95
N ARG A 145 18.65 -7.88 13.01
CA ARG A 145 19.21 -7.12 11.88
C ARG A 145 19.52 -8.01 10.65
N VAL A 146 19.75 -9.29 10.85
CA VAL A 146 19.97 -10.26 9.77
C VAL A 146 18.64 -10.78 9.22
N ILE A 147 17.68 -11.06 10.11
CA ILE A 147 16.40 -11.70 9.72
C ILE A 147 15.39 -10.68 9.19
N SER A 148 15.26 -9.50 9.81
CA SER A 148 14.23 -8.53 9.48
C SER A 148 14.27 -7.99 8.04
N PRO A 149 15.43 -7.86 7.36
CA PRO A 149 15.48 -7.43 5.97
C PRO A 149 15.02 -8.50 4.97
N ILE A 150 14.82 -9.76 5.39
CA ILE A 150 14.37 -10.83 4.49
C ILE A 150 12.94 -10.51 4.04
N PRO A 151 12.71 -10.29 2.72
CA PRO A 151 11.37 -9.97 2.21
C PRO A 151 10.38 -11.07 2.53
N PRO A 152 9.21 -10.76 3.12
CA PRO A 152 8.21 -11.74 3.51
C PRO A 152 7.73 -12.65 2.38
N ILE A 153 7.75 -12.17 1.15
CA ILE A 153 7.36 -12.93 -0.03
C ILE A 153 8.25 -14.17 -0.25
N ILE A 154 9.51 -14.15 0.21
CA ILE A 154 10.44 -15.27 0.05
C ILE A 154 9.99 -16.47 0.88
N TYR A 155 9.46 -16.26 2.08
CA TYR A 155 9.01 -17.35 2.94
C TYR A 155 7.51 -17.62 2.86
N SER A 156 6.76 -16.87 2.03
CA SER A 156 5.33 -17.10 1.83
C SER A 156 4.99 -18.52 1.31
N PRO A 157 5.73 -19.13 0.36
CA PRO A 157 5.44 -20.50 -0.07
C PRO A 157 5.63 -21.53 1.06
N TYR A 158 6.61 -21.31 1.93
CA TYR A 158 6.83 -22.19 3.09
C TYR A 158 5.72 -22.02 4.13
N ALA A 159 5.24 -20.79 4.34
CA ALA A 159 4.11 -20.54 5.22
C ALA A 159 2.85 -21.25 4.71
N VAL A 160 2.59 -21.21 3.39
CA VAL A 160 1.46 -21.92 2.76
C VAL A 160 1.59 -23.43 2.91
N ALA A 161 2.80 -23.99 2.82
CA ALA A 161 3.03 -25.42 2.96
C ALA A 161 2.92 -25.92 4.41
N LEU A 162 3.25 -25.10 5.39
CA LEU A 162 3.33 -25.48 6.81
C LEU A 162 2.07 -25.16 7.61
N LEU A 163 1.29 -24.15 7.20
CA LEU A 163 0.12 -23.70 7.94
C LEU A 163 -1.17 -24.34 7.39
N PRO A 164 -2.20 -24.52 8.24
CA PRO A 164 -3.38 -25.32 7.91
C PRO A 164 -4.27 -24.71 6.83
N SER A 165 -4.08 -23.45 6.46
CA SER A 165 -4.85 -22.79 5.41
C SER A 165 -4.08 -21.60 4.81
N PHE A 166 -4.39 -21.27 3.55
CA PHE A 166 -3.89 -20.07 2.89
C PHE A 166 -4.11 -18.81 3.73
N ARG A 167 -5.29 -18.69 4.33
CA ARG A 167 -5.63 -17.55 5.20
C ARG A 167 -4.69 -17.44 6.40
N ALA A 168 -4.40 -18.54 7.07
CA ALA A 168 -3.46 -18.56 8.19
C ALA A 168 -2.04 -18.20 7.75
N ALA A 169 -1.62 -18.72 6.57
CA ALA A 169 -0.32 -18.38 6.00
C ALA A 169 -0.18 -16.89 5.71
N PHE A 170 -1.20 -16.27 5.13
CA PHE A 170 -1.16 -14.85 4.80
C PHE A 170 -1.21 -13.95 6.04
N ILE A 171 -2.04 -14.29 7.03
CA ILE A 171 -2.03 -13.61 8.33
C ILE A 171 -0.63 -13.67 8.95
N PHE A 172 0.02 -14.84 8.92
CA PHE A 172 1.37 -14.99 9.44
C PHE A 172 2.40 -14.13 8.69
N VAL A 173 2.39 -14.17 7.36
CA VAL A 173 3.34 -13.40 6.52
C VAL A 173 3.17 -11.89 6.72
N ILE A 174 1.92 -11.41 6.76
CA ILE A 174 1.63 -9.99 7.02
C ILE A 174 2.02 -9.63 8.46
N THR A 175 1.73 -10.51 9.44
CA THR A 175 2.13 -10.32 10.83
C THR A 175 3.64 -10.15 10.94
N MET A 176 4.44 -11.01 10.29
CA MET A 176 5.90 -10.89 10.31
C MET A 176 6.38 -9.59 9.65
N THR A 177 5.75 -9.16 8.57
CA THR A 177 6.07 -7.89 7.90
C THR A 177 5.94 -6.69 8.84
N ILE A 178 4.84 -6.63 9.58
CA ILE A 178 4.53 -5.52 10.50
C ILE A 178 5.32 -5.66 11.81
N PHE A 179 5.43 -6.88 12.33
CA PHE A 179 6.08 -7.21 13.59
C PHE A 179 7.53 -6.69 13.64
N TRP A 180 8.35 -7.00 12.65
CA TRP A 180 9.74 -6.59 12.64
C TRP A 180 9.92 -5.08 12.69
N SER A 181 9.09 -4.35 11.96
CA SER A 181 9.13 -2.87 11.94
C SER A 181 8.78 -2.29 13.31
N ILE A 182 7.72 -2.78 13.94
CA ILE A 182 7.28 -2.30 15.26
C ILE A 182 8.28 -2.70 16.33
N PHE A 183 8.73 -3.97 16.33
CA PHE A 183 9.71 -4.50 17.29
C PHE A 183 11.00 -3.68 17.28
N MET A 184 11.60 -3.49 16.09
CA MET A 184 12.83 -2.71 15.95
C MET A 184 12.66 -1.28 16.44
N ASN A 185 11.56 -0.63 16.04
CA ASN A 185 11.29 0.73 16.44
C ASN A 185 11.09 0.85 17.96
N MET A 186 10.38 -0.10 18.57
CA MET A 186 10.17 -0.12 20.01
C MET A 186 11.48 -0.29 20.77
N VAL A 187 12.34 -1.24 20.37
CA VAL A 187 13.66 -1.43 20.97
C VAL A 187 14.50 -0.15 20.88
N LEU A 188 14.55 0.46 19.68
CA LEU A 188 15.32 1.68 19.46
C LEU A 188 14.78 2.85 20.28
N SER A 189 13.47 3.04 20.33
CA SER A 189 12.83 4.11 21.10
C SER A 189 13.16 4.01 22.59
N VAL A 190 13.06 2.80 23.17
CA VAL A 190 13.40 2.57 24.58
C VAL A 190 14.88 2.84 24.86
N ARG A 191 15.77 2.47 23.94
CA ARG A 191 17.22 2.65 24.12
C ARG A 191 17.70 4.06 23.85
N GLN A 192 16.97 4.83 23.07
CA GLN A 192 17.33 6.22 22.67
C GLN A 192 16.62 7.28 23.53
N ILE A 193 15.81 6.86 24.51
CA ILE A 193 15.15 7.83 25.40
C ILE A 193 16.16 8.73 26.09
N ASP A 194 15.87 10.03 26.14
CA ASP A 194 16.76 11.02 26.78
C ASP A 194 16.95 10.64 28.27
N ARG A 195 18.21 10.61 28.70
CA ARG A 195 18.58 10.38 30.12
C ARG A 195 17.86 11.32 31.07
N LYS A 196 17.65 12.57 30.65
CA LYS A 196 16.91 13.56 31.46
C LYS A 196 15.48 13.13 31.76
N ILE A 197 14.80 12.51 30.78
CA ILE A 197 13.43 11.99 30.95
C ILE A 197 13.46 10.83 31.94
N MET A 198 14.42 9.90 31.78
CA MET A 198 14.59 8.76 32.68
C MET A 198 14.94 9.18 34.10
N ASP A 199 15.82 10.14 34.26
CA ASP A 199 16.24 10.63 35.59
C ASP A 199 15.09 11.40 36.27
N SER A 200 14.33 12.19 35.53
CA SER A 200 13.12 12.85 36.06
C SER A 200 12.06 11.82 36.50
N ALA A 201 11.85 10.76 35.74
CA ALA A 201 10.93 9.71 36.09
C ALA A 201 11.39 8.90 37.34
N ARG A 202 12.68 8.71 37.49
CA ARG A 202 13.29 8.10 38.70
C ARG A 202 13.15 8.97 39.96
N THR A 203 13.30 10.28 39.82
CA THR A 203 13.12 11.20 40.97
C THR A 203 11.66 11.21 41.46
N LEU A 204 10.69 10.91 40.60
CA LEU A 204 9.27 10.74 40.94
C LEU A 204 8.96 9.36 41.58
N ASN A 205 9.96 8.51 41.80
CA ASN A 205 9.82 7.15 42.38
C ASN A 205 8.75 6.30 41.64
N LEU A 206 8.66 6.42 40.31
CA LEU A 206 7.72 5.63 39.52
C LEU A 206 8.06 4.15 39.60
N ASN A 207 7.06 3.32 39.87
CA ASN A 207 7.22 1.87 39.75
C ASN A 207 7.40 1.46 38.26
N GLN A 208 7.85 0.24 38.03
CA GLN A 208 8.18 -0.24 36.69
C GLN A 208 6.99 -0.19 35.73
N SER A 209 5.79 -0.53 36.20
CA SER A 209 4.58 -0.48 35.38
C SER A 209 4.22 0.97 34.98
N SER A 210 4.30 1.90 35.94
CA SER A 210 4.08 3.33 35.67
C SER A 210 5.12 3.91 34.73
N MET A 211 6.38 3.51 34.87
CA MET A 211 7.45 3.88 33.95
C MET A 211 7.13 3.44 32.51
N ILE A 212 6.69 2.20 32.34
CA ILE A 212 6.32 1.67 31.01
C ILE A 212 5.11 2.42 30.45
N LEU A 213 4.02 2.50 31.19
CA LEU A 213 2.73 3.00 30.68
C LEU A 213 2.70 4.53 30.51
N HIS A 214 3.38 5.29 31.35
CA HIS A 214 3.29 6.74 31.36
C HIS A 214 4.52 7.44 30.78
N VAL A 215 5.63 6.73 30.59
CA VAL A 215 6.86 7.32 30.05
C VAL A 215 7.29 6.62 28.75
N LEU A 216 7.59 5.32 28.80
CA LEU A 216 8.17 4.62 27.67
C LEU A 216 7.19 4.44 26.51
N LEU A 217 5.97 3.99 26.76
CA LEU A 217 4.96 3.79 25.73
C LEU A 217 4.55 5.12 25.04
N PRO A 218 4.18 6.19 25.77
CA PRO A 218 3.89 7.48 25.14
C PRO A 218 5.07 8.06 24.36
N TYR A 219 6.29 7.90 24.88
CA TYR A 219 7.50 8.34 24.17
C TYR A 219 7.72 7.58 22.84
N SER A 220 7.42 6.28 22.85
CA SER A 220 7.59 5.41 21.67
C SER A 220 6.47 5.50 20.64
N LEU A 221 5.29 6.02 21.03
CA LEU A 221 4.09 6.09 20.19
C LEU A 221 4.32 6.73 18.81
N PRO A 222 4.99 7.89 18.68
CA PRO A 222 5.23 8.50 17.37
C PRO A 222 6.04 7.59 16.45
N GLY A 223 7.05 6.92 16.99
CA GLY A 223 7.85 5.95 16.25
C GLY A 223 7.06 4.71 15.83
N ILE A 224 6.21 4.19 16.72
CA ILE A 224 5.32 3.06 16.42
C ILE A 224 4.34 3.44 15.30
N ILE A 225 3.68 4.60 15.39
CA ILE A 225 2.75 5.09 14.37
C ILE A 225 3.44 5.22 13.01
N ASN A 226 4.65 5.77 12.98
CA ASN A 226 5.43 5.86 11.75
C ASN A 226 5.77 4.47 11.18
N SER A 227 6.21 3.53 12.03
CA SER A 227 6.47 2.15 11.61
C SER A 227 5.23 1.46 11.06
N VAL A 228 4.08 1.64 11.71
CA VAL A 228 2.78 1.14 11.24
C VAL A 228 2.45 1.71 9.87
N SER A 229 2.59 3.02 9.66
CA SER A 229 2.29 3.68 8.39
C SER A 229 3.11 3.11 7.22
N VAL A 230 4.41 2.91 7.43
CA VAL A 230 5.30 2.28 6.43
C VAL A 230 4.93 0.81 6.21
N SER A 231 4.65 0.07 7.28
CA SER A 231 4.31 -1.35 7.22
C SER A 231 2.97 -1.61 6.54
N VAL A 232 1.98 -0.70 6.65
CA VAL A 232 0.70 -0.80 5.93
C VAL A 232 0.93 -0.88 4.43
N SER A 233 1.72 0.03 3.86
CA SER A 233 2.00 0.04 2.43
C SER A 233 2.69 -1.25 1.97
N THR A 234 3.68 -1.73 2.73
CA THR A 234 4.38 -2.99 2.43
C THR A 234 3.44 -4.20 2.57
N SER A 235 2.55 -4.17 3.57
CA SER A 235 1.57 -5.24 3.80
C SER A 235 0.57 -5.37 2.65
N PHE A 236 0.14 -4.26 2.04
CA PHE A 236 -0.70 -4.33 0.84
C PHE A 236 0.01 -5.02 -0.32
N LEU A 237 1.29 -4.72 -0.57
CA LEU A 237 2.06 -5.40 -1.61
C LEU A 237 2.18 -6.92 -1.34
N VAL A 238 2.48 -7.28 -0.10
CA VAL A 238 2.58 -8.70 0.32
C VAL A 238 1.23 -9.39 0.20
N LEU A 239 0.15 -8.74 0.64
CA LEU A 239 -1.21 -9.25 0.56
C LEU A 239 -1.62 -9.51 -0.89
N THR A 240 -1.47 -8.51 -1.77
CA THR A 240 -1.81 -8.64 -3.20
C THR A 240 -1.03 -9.77 -3.85
N ALA A 241 0.30 -9.83 -3.62
CA ALA A 241 1.13 -10.91 -4.16
C ALA A 241 0.69 -12.30 -3.64
N ALA A 242 0.29 -12.37 -2.39
CA ALA A 242 -0.19 -13.59 -1.75
C ALA A 242 -1.58 -14.02 -2.31
N GLU A 243 -2.49 -13.09 -2.49
CA GLU A 243 -3.81 -13.33 -3.07
C GLU A 243 -3.71 -13.80 -4.52
N MET A 244 -2.79 -13.24 -5.32
CA MET A 244 -2.52 -13.69 -6.69
C MET A 244 -2.00 -15.15 -6.77
N THR A 245 -1.40 -15.69 -5.70
CA THR A 245 -0.82 -17.04 -5.70
C THR A 245 -1.79 -18.14 -5.30
N GLY A 246 -3.00 -17.83 -4.83
CA GLY A 246 -3.95 -18.89 -4.50
C GLY A 246 -5.08 -18.54 -3.55
N ALA A 247 -5.38 -17.25 -3.35
CA ALA A 247 -6.56 -16.87 -2.59
C ALA A 247 -7.83 -17.11 -3.40
N THR A 248 -8.90 -17.52 -2.71
CA THR A 248 -10.23 -17.68 -3.31
C THR A 248 -11.02 -16.37 -3.31
N SER A 249 -10.54 -15.37 -2.61
CA SER A 249 -11.13 -14.02 -2.51
C SER A 249 -10.08 -13.02 -2.04
N GLY A 250 -10.11 -11.80 -2.53
CA GLY A 250 -9.20 -10.71 -2.19
C GLY A 250 -9.15 -9.64 -3.27
N LEU A 251 -8.17 -8.74 -3.19
CA LEU A 251 -7.91 -7.69 -4.18
C LEU A 251 -6.93 -8.12 -5.28
N GLY A 252 -6.22 -9.22 -5.12
CA GLY A 252 -5.25 -9.78 -6.06
C GLY A 252 -5.82 -10.75 -7.07
#